data_72510b1b0a66bed41f0438ea893cc866
#
_entry.id   72510b1b0a66bed41f0438ea893cc866
#
_cell.length_a   1.000
_cell.length_b   1.000
_cell.length_c   1.000
_cell.angle_alpha   90.00
_cell.angle_beta   90.00
_cell.angle_gamma   90.00
#
_symmetry.space_group_name_H-M   'P 1'
#
loop_
_entity.id
_entity.type
_entity.pdbx_description
1 polymer ?
#
loop_
_entity_poly.entity_id
_entity_poly.type
_entity_poly.pdbx_seq_one_letter_code
_entity_poly.pdbx_strand_id
1 'polypeptide(L)'
;EEVGQTILSWGDMEKTLGDFKLKTGEGEVRSAEVVGVVGPNATGKTTMVRMIAGEIEPDQGWCTMDAEISYKPQHVSTDFDGTVQDWLDTELGGKWRSGEFNTQVIRPLQVDQLLELRAKKLSGGELQAVSIAICLGKEADLYLLDEPSAHLDANARMEAAKAIRRTMESNEKAAMVIDHDIYFIDIVSDSLLVFDGKGGSYGNAEGPMSLRKGMNRFLSDVDVTFRRDHESFRPRINKPGSRKDREQKVSGEYFYLE
;
A
#
# COMPACT_ATOMS: atom_id res chain seq x y z
N GLU A 1 20.36 -13.76 6.44
CA GLU A 1 19.30 -12.73 6.57
C GLU A 1 18.41 -13.13 7.73
N GLU A 2 18.35 -12.30 8.76
CA GLU A 2 17.41 -12.52 9.85
C GLU A 2 15.99 -12.35 9.32
N VAL A 3 15.21 -13.41 9.41
CA VAL A 3 13.80 -13.40 9.03
C VAL A 3 13.06 -12.57 10.08
N GLY A 4 12.38 -11.50 9.65
CA GLY A 4 11.62 -10.62 10.56
C GLY A 4 10.55 -11.38 11.34
N GLN A 5 10.14 -10.81 12.47
CA GLN A 5 9.09 -11.35 13.32
C GLN A 5 7.74 -11.27 12.61
N THR A 6 6.91 -12.30 12.72
CA THR A 6 5.53 -12.28 12.20
C THR A 6 4.70 -11.24 12.97
N ILE A 7 4.13 -10.29 12.24
CA ILE A 7 3.23 -9.26 12.77
C ILE A 7 1.78 -9.73 12.71
N LEU A 8 1.40 -10.33 11.57
CA LEU A 8 0.04 -10.74 11.27
C LEU A 8 0.09 -12.05 10.48
N SER A 9 -0.84 -12.95 10.75
CA SER A 9 -1.04 -14.16 9.95
C SER A 9 -2.53 -14.49 9.82
N TRP A 10 -2.88 -15.21 8.76
CA TRP A 10 -4.24 -15.69 8.52
C TRP A 10 -4.22 -17.06 7.88
N GLY A 11 -5.26 -17.86 8.17
CA GLY A 11 -5.55 -19.10 7.47
C GLY A 11 -6.51 -18.86 6.31
N ASP A 12 -6.86 -19.92 5.59
CA ASP A 12 -7.79 -19.82 4.47
C ASP A 12 -9.10 -19.18 4.91
N MET A 13 -9.31 -17.93 4.54
CA MET A 13 -10.48 -17.16 4.91
C MET A 13 -11.51 -17.17 3.78
N GLU A 14 -12.78 -17.20 4.15
CA GLU A 14 -13.91 -16.94 3.26
C GLU A 14 -14.82 -15.88 3.87
N LYS A 15 -15.32 -14.99 3.04
CA LYS A 15 -16.30 -13.97 3.42
C LYS A 15 -17.30 -13.74 2.31
N THR A 16 -18.57 -13.81 2.65
CA THR A 16 -19.69 -13.51 1.76
C THR A 16 -20.34 -12.20 2.19
N LEU A 17 -20.47 -11.26 1.26
CA LEU A 17 -21.14 -9.97 1.44
C LEU A 17 -22.19 -9.83 0.32
N GLY A 18 -23.47 -10.08 0.64
CA GLY A 18 -24.51 -10.14 -0.39
C GLY A 18 -24.21 -11.21 -1.43
N ASP A 19 -24.09 -10.79 -2.69
CA ASP A 19 -23.78 -11.69 -3.81
C ASP A 19 -22.27 -11.85 -4.06
N PHE A 20 -21.43 -11.11 -3.32
CA PHE A 20 -19.98 -11.14 -3.47
C PHE A 20 -19.35 -12.16 -2.50
N LYS A 21 -18.42 -12.96 -3.01
CA LYS A 21 -17.66 -13.93 -2.22
C LYS A 21 -16.16 -13.74 -2.36
N LEU A 22 -15.48 -13.55 -1.23
CA LEU A 22 -14.02 -13.50 -1.14
C LEU A 22 -13.47 -14.80 -0.58
N LYS A 23 -12.41 -15.32 -1.21
CA LYS A 23 -11.57 -16.39 -0.69
C LYS A 23 -10.13 -15.95 -0.63
N THR A 24 -9.43 -16.28 0.44
CA THR A 24 -8.01 -16.06 0.59
C THR A 24 -7.29 -17.38 0.86
N GLY A 25 -6.06 -17.52 0.36
CA GLY A 25 -5.15 -18.53 0.87
C GLY A 25 -4.60 -18.11 2.24
N GLU A 26 -3.83 -18.97 2.87
CA GLU A 26 -3.08 -18.62 4.08
C GLU A 26 -1.93 -17.66 3.76
N GLY A 27 -1.59 -16.79 4.69
CA GLY A 27 -0.50 -15.84 4.53
C GLY A 27 -0.06 -15.22 5.83
N GLU A 28 1.06 -14.50 5.75
CA GLU A 28 1.61 -13.76 6.88
C GLU A 28 2.31 -12.48 6.41
N VAL A 29 2.40 -11.53 7.33
CA VAL A 29 3.16 -10.28 7.14
C VAL A 29 4.18 -10.19 8.27
N ARG A 30 5.43 -9.84 7.91
CA ARG A 30 6.56 -9.78 8.84
C ARG A 30 7.02 -8.35 9.10
N SER A 31 7.75 -8.15 10.18
CA SER A 31 8.37 -6.86 10.50
C SER A 31 9.34 -6.39 9.43
N ALA A 32 9.49 -5.09 9.28
CA ALA A 32 10.29 -4.42 8.25
C ALA A 32 9.85 -4.73 6.80
N GLU A 33 8.62 -5.20 6.61
CA GLU A 33 8.06 -5.59 5.32
C GLU A 33 6.96 -4.63 4.88
N VAL A 34 6.97 -4.28 3.59
CA VAL A 34 5.85 -3.62 2.92
C VAL A 34 5.24 -4.59 1.92
N VAL A 35 3.99 -4.94 2.14
CA VAL A 35 3.20 -5.78 1.24
C VAL A 35 2.34 -4.90 0.35
N GLY A 36 2.60 -4.92 -0.95
CA GLY A 36 1.70 -4.31 -1.94
C GLY A 36 0.48 -5.19 -2.16
N VAL A 37 -0.68 -4.56 -2.30
CA VAL A 37 -1.94 -5.26 -2.57
C VAL A 37 -2.44 -4.80 -3.93
N VAL A 38 -2.51 -5.72 -4.87
CA VAL A 38 -2.87 -5.43 -6.27
C VAL A 38 -3.98 -6.36 -6.76
N GLY A 39 -4.69 -5.92 -7.77
CA GLY A 39 -5.76 -6.68 -8.41
C GLY A 39 -6.87 -5.78 -8.94
N PRO A 40 -7.79 -6.35 -9.74
CA PRO A 40 -8.93 -5.61 -10.28
C PRO A 40 -9.82 -5.00 -9.21
N ASN A 41 -10.57 -3.94 -9.57
CA ASN A 41 -11.54 -3.32 -8.69
C ASN A 41 -12.64 -4.30 -8.28
N ALA A 42 -13.16 -4.11 -7.07
CA ALA A 42 -14.27 -4.90 -6.52
C ALA A 42 -14.00 -6.42 -6.45
N THR A 43 -12.75 -6.81 -6.21
CA THR A 43 -12.34 -8.21 -5.98
C THR A 43 -12.07 -8.51 -4.50
N GLY A 44 -12.42 -7.60 -3.60
CA GLY A 44 -12.39 -7.85 -2.16
C GLY A 44 -11.18 -7.28 -1.41
N LYS A 45 -10.38 -6.42 -2.03
CA LYS A 45 -9.22 -5.80 -1.36
C LYS A 45 -9.63 -5.06 -0.09
N THR A 46 -10.64 -4.21 -0.18
CA THR A 46 -11.20 -3.49 0.99
C THR A 46 -11.79 -4.44 2.02
N THR A 47 -12.49 -5.49 1.59
CA THR A 47 -13.06 -6.51 2.48
C THR A 47 -11.97 -7.20 3.30
N MET A 48 -10.86 -7.57 2.65
CA MET A 48 -9.73 -8.19 3.34
C MET A 48 -9.09 -7.24 4.36
N VAL A 49 -8.90 -5.97 4.00
CA VAL A 49 -8.39 -4.95 4.92
C VAL A 49 -9.30 -4.79 6.14
N ARG A 50 -10.60 -4.80 5.95
CA ARG A 50 -11.57 -4.72 7.06
C ARG A 50 -11.54 -5.95 7.96
N MET A 51 -11.34 -7.15 7.40
CA MET A 51 -11.13 -8.36 8.19
C MET A 51 -9.84 -8.28 9.01
N ILE A 52 -8.74 -7.84 8.39
CA ILE A 52 -7.46 -7.65 9.07
C ILE A 52 -7.58 -6.60 10.17
N ALA A 53 -8.29 -5.50 9.93
CA ALA A 53 -8.54 -4.46 10.91
C ALA A 53 -9.50 -4.88 12.04
N GLY A 54 -10.11 -6.05 11.94
CA GLY A 54 -11.06 -6.54 12.94
C GLY A 54 -12.44 -5.90 12.88
N GLU A 55 -12.74 -5.15 11.82
CA GLU A 55 -14.07 -4.53 11.64
C GLU A 55 -15.14 -5.54 11.26
N ILE A 56 -14.76 -6.59 10.53
CA ILE A 56 -15.63 -7.71 10.16
C ILE A 56 -14.89 -9.02 10.39
N GLU A 57 -15.66 -10.08 10.72
CA GLU A 57 -15.11 -11.40 10.90
C GLU A 57 -15.21 -12.23 9.61
N PRO A 58 -14.22 -13.11 9.33
CA PRO A 58 -14.38 -14.08 8.24
C PRO A 58 -15.48 -15.07 8.57
N ASP A 59 -16.17 -15.59 7.54
CA ASP A 59 -17.17 -16.65 7.70
C ASP A 59 -16.50 -18.02 7.94
N GLN A 60 -15.31 -18.20 7.35
CA GLN A 60 -14.45 -19.36 7.56
C GLN A 60 -13.00 -18.90 7.65
N GLY A 61 -12.15 -19.74 8.26
CA GLY A 61 -10.75 -19.41 8.48
C GLY A 61 -10.55 -18.50 9.69
N TRP A 62 -9.36 -17.92 9.75
CA TRP A 62 -8.97 -17.10 10.91
C TRP A 62 -7.96 -16.03 10.50
N CYS A 63 -7.92 -14.97 11.28
CA CYS A 63 -6.91 -13.92 11.20
C CYS A 63 -6.47 -13.57 12.63
N THR A 64 -5.15 -13.40 12.84
CA THR A 64 -4.67 -12.92 14.14
C THR A 64 -5.11 -11.48 14.35
N MET A 65 -5.63 -11.18 15.54
CA MET A 65 -6.29 -9.91 15.87
C MET A 65 -5.50 -9.05 16.87
N ASP A 66 -4.30 -9.48 17.23
CA ASP A 66 -3.53 -8.84 18.31
C ASP A 66 -2.70 -7.65 17.85
N ALA A 67 -2.67 -7.36 16.56
CA ALA A 67 -1.90 -6.25 16.02
C ALA A 67 -2.65 -4.92 16.17
N GLU A 68 -1.96 -3.92 16.69
CA GLU A 68 -2.42 -2.52 16.64
C GLU A 68 -2.29 -2.01 15.20
N ILE A 69 -3.37 -1.40 14.69
CA ILE A 69 -3.46 -1.00 13.29
C ILE A 69 -3.62 0.51 13.18
N SER A 70 -2.79 1.13 12.32
CA SER A 70 -2.96 2.49 11.85
C SER A 70 -3.47 2.47 10.42
N TYR A 71 -4.56 3.17 10.15
CA TYR A 71 -5.25 3.10 8.87
C TYR A 71 -5.34 4.47 8.19
N LYS A 72 -4.92 4.53 6.93
CA LYS A 72 -5.15 5.66 6.02
C LYS A 72 -6.15 5.21 4.97
N PRO A 73 -7.40 5.70 5.01
CA PRO A 73 -8.46 5.29 4.08
C PRO A 73 -8.24 5.81 2.65
N GLN A 74 -8.94 5.23 1.69
CA GLN A 74 -8.90 5.62 0.29
C GLN A 74 -9.36 7.06 0.08
N HIS A 75 -10.49 7.43 0.68
CA HIS A 75 -11.00 8.79 0.63
C HIS A 75 -10.61 9.52 1.90
N VAL A 76 -9.85 10.60 1.73
CA VAL A 76 -9.42 11.44 2.84
C VAL A 76 -10.22 12.73 2.81
N SER A 77 -10.82 13.04 3.95
CA SER A 77 -11.48 14.33 4.19
C SER A 77 -11.16 14.75 5.62
N THR A 78 -11.25 16.04 5.88
CA THR A 78 -11.09 16.55 7.23
C THR A 78 -12.08 17.69 7.49
N ASP A 79 -12.66 17.67 8.66
CA ASP A 79 -13.44 18.75 9.24
C ASP A 79 -12.68 19.43 10.39
N PHE A 80 -11.40 19.06 10.58
CA PHE A 80 -10.57 19.61 11.64
C PHE A 80 -10.49 21.14 11.55
N ASP A 81 -10.90 21.81 12.63
CA ASP A 81 -10.90 23.26 12.70
C ASP A 81 -9.60 23.78 13.33
N GLY A 82 -8.61 24.02 12.49
CA GLY A 82 -7.31 24.49 12.92
C GLY A 82 -6.27 24.36 11.81
N THR A 83 -5.04 24.64 12.16
CA THR A 83 -3.89 24.49 11.25
C THR A 83 -3.45 23.03 11.13
N VAL A 84 -2.66 22.73 10.13
CA VAL A 84 -2.02 21.41 10.00
C VAL A 84 -1.20 21.09 11.24
N GLN A 85 -0.47 22.06 11.80
CA GLN A 85 0.30 21.87 13.02
C GLN A 85 -0.59 21.45 14.19
N ASP A 86 -1.73 22.13 14.39
CA ASP A 86 -2.70 21.76 15.43
C ASP A 86 -3.26 20.36 15.22
N TRP A 87 -3.52 20.01 13.97
CA TRP A 87 -4.02 18.67 13.61
C TRP A 87 -2.99 17.58 13.93
N LEU A 88 -1.73 17.80 13.56
CA LEU A 88 -0.64 16.88 13.92
C LEU A 88 -0.47 16.74 15.43
N ASP A 89 -0.56 17.85 16.17
CA ASP A 89 -0.49 17.82 17.64
C ASP A 89 -1.64 17.03 18.26
N THR A 90 -2.85 17.17 17.70
CA THR A 90 -4.03 16.45 18.18
C THR A 90 -3.91 14.95 17.91
N GLU A 91 -3.46 14.55 16.72
CA GLU A 91 -3.40 13.15 16.30
C GLU A 91 -2.16 12.42 16.82
N LEU A 92 -1.02 13.10 16.90
CA LEU A 92 0.28 12.48 17.17
C LEU A 92 0.94 12.96 18.47
N GLY A 93 0.42 14.01 19.11
CA GLY A 93 1.12 14.65 20.22
C GLY A 93 2.44 15.26 19.77
N GLY A 94 3.41 15.34 20.66
CA GLY A 94 4.73 15.93 20.35
C GLY A 94 5.66 15.07 19.51
N LYS A 95 5.34 13.82 19.28
CA LYS A 95 6.20 12.84 18.59
C LYS A 95 6.57 13.23 17.16
N TRP A 96 5.67 13.91 16.46
CA TRP A 96 5.92 14.32 15.08
C TRP A 96 7.05 15.35 14.92
N ARG A 97 7.44 16.01 16.01
CA ARG A 97 8.56 16.95 16.04
C ARG A 97 9.92 16.29 16.27
N SER A 98 9.98 14.97 16.46
CA SER A 98 11.26 14.28 16.62
C SER A 98 12.12 14.43 15.38
N GLY A 99 13.44 14.44 15.56
CA GLY A 99 14.37 14.56 14.43
C GLY A 99 14.24 13.43 13.44
N GLU A 100 14.02 12.21 13.90
CA GLU A 100 13.85 11.03 13.08
C GLU A 100 12.57 11.13 12.21
N PHE A 101 11.43 11.40 12.82
CA PHE A 101 10.17 11.52 12.09
C PHE A 101 10.17 12.70 11.11
N ASN A 102 10.80 13.81 11.51
CA ASN A 102 10.95 14.95 10.64
C ASN A 102 11.78 14.60 9.38
N THR A 103 12.88 13.88 9.55
CA THR A 103 13.76 13.48 8.45
C THR A 103 13.13 12.41 7.55
N GLN A 104 12.42 11.44 8.15
CA GLN A 104 11.86 10.30 7.40
C GLN A 104 10.51 10.59 6.75
N VAL A 105 9.69 11.45 7.35
CA VAL A 105 8.29 11.62 6.95
C VAL A 105 7.94 13.07 6.65
N ILE A 106 8.10 13.97 7.61
CA ILE A 106 7.59 15.35 7.50
C ILE A 106 8.24 16.11 6.34
N ARG A 107 9.57 16.12 6.25
CA ARG A 107 10.30 16.80 5.17
C ARG A 107 10.11 16.15 3.81
N PRO A 108 10.28 14.81 3.67
CA PRO A 108 10.08 14.17 2.38
C PRO A 108 8.69 14.40 1.79
N LEU A 109 7.66 14.38 2.61
CA LEU A 109 6.28 14.65 2.21
C LEU A 109 5.96 16.16 2.12
N GLN A 110 6.92 17.02 2.42
CA GLN A 110 6.78 18.49 2.44
C GLN A 110 5.67 19.02 3.37
N VAL A 111 5.36 18.27 4.40
CA VAL A 111 4.38 18.66 5.41
C VAL A 111 4.86 19.86 6.24
N ASP A 112 6.18 20.02 6.39
CA ASP A 112 6.81 21.19 7.03
C ASP A 112 6.39 22.52 6.39
N GLN A 113 6.11 22.52 5.09
CA GLN A 113 5.66 23.71 4.36
C GLN A 113 4.17 24.00 4.54
N LEU A 114 3.42 23.09 5.15
CA LEU A 114 1.96 23.17 5.27
C LEU A 114 1.51 23.51 6.70
N LEU A 115 2.42 23.58 7.66
CA LEU A 115 2.10 23.62 9.10
C LEU A 115 1.19 24.79 9.51
N GLU A 116 1.33 25.94 8.88
CA GLU A 116 0.54 27.14 9.17
C GLU A 116 -0.77 27.22 8.37
N LEU A 117 -0.96 26.33 7.39
CA LEU A 117 -2.19 26.29 6.58
C LEU A 117 -3.35 25.68 7.37
N ARG A 118 -4.54 26.16 7.10
CA ARG A 118 -5.78 25.58 7.65
C ARG A 118 -6.01 24.19 7.05
N ALA A 119 -6.27 23.20 7.88
CA ALA A 119 -6.50 21.83 7.42
C ALA A 119 -7.61 21.72 6.37
N LYS A 120 -8.70 22.49 6.54
CA LYS A 120 -9.83 22.52 5.61
C LYS A 120 -9.51 23.18 4.26
N LYS A 121 -8.40 23.88 4.14
CA LYS A 121 -7.98 24.62 2.94
C LYS A 121 -6.91 23.88 2.13
N LEU A 122 -6.48 22.71 2.55
CA LEU A 122 -5.49 21.93 1.84
C LEU A 122 -6.03 21.46 0.47
N SER A 123 -5.13 21.46 -0.54
CA SER A 123 -5.40 20.79 -1.81
C SER A 123 -5.50 19.27 -1.60
N GLY A 124 -6.00 18.55 -2.60
CA GLY A 124 -6.09 17.09 -2.54
C GLY A 124 -4.74 16.42 -2.28
N GLY A 125 -3.68 16.85 -2.97
CA GLY A 125 -2.33 16.32 -2.76
C GLY A 125 -1.73 16.67 -1.40
N GLU A 126 -1.95 17.89 -0.94
CA GLU A 126 -1.51 18.34 0.39
C GLU A 126 -2.22 17.56 1.51
N LEU A 127 -3.53 17.39 1.39
CA LEU A 127 -4.31 16.60 2.34
C LEU A 127 -3.85 15.13 2.36
N GLN A 128 -3.57 14.57 1.20
CA GLN A 128 -3.04 13.21 1.07
C GLN A 128 -1.70 13.07 1.81
N ALA A 129 -0.77 13.99 1.59
CA ALA A 129 0.54 14.00 2.25
C ALA A 129 0.42 14.07 3.78
N VAL A 130 -0.43 14.96 4.30
CA VAL A 130 -0.68 15.07 5.74
C VAL A 130 -1.31 13.80 6.29
N SER A 131 -2.24 13.19 5.57
CA SER A 131 -2.89 11.95 5.99
C SER A 131 -1.93 10.77 6.05
N ILE A 132 -1.02 10.66 5.09
CA ILE A 132 0.07 9.67 5.13
C ILE A 132 0.96 9.90 6.36
N ALA A 133 1.37 11.14 6.60
CA ALA A 133 2.19 11.50 7.75
C ALA A 133 1.51 11.14 9.08
N ILE A 134 0.24 11.43 9.23
CA ILE A 134 -0.54 11.07 10.42
C ILE A 134 -0.58 9.56 10.60
N CYS A 135 -0.87 8.82 9.52
CA CYS A 135 -0.89 7.36 9.57
C CYS A 135 0.45 6.79 10.04
N LEU A 136 1.56 7.23 9.45
CA LEU A 136 2.90 6.75 9.78
C LEU A 136 3.38 7.19 11.18
N GLY A 137 2.84 8.28 11.70
CA GLY A 137 3.21 8.82 13.02
C GLY A 137 2.52 8.14 14.20
N LYS A 138 1.44 7.40 13.96
CA LYS A 138 0.75 6.68 15.04
C LYS A 138 1.55 5.46 15.47
N GLU A 139 1.46 5.14 16.75
CA GLU A 139 2.02 3.91 17.29
C GLU A 139 1.15 2.73 16.88
N ALA A 140 1.70 1.82 16.09
CA ALA A 140 0.99 0.65 15.60
C ALA A 140 1.97 -0.47 15.23
N ASP A 141 1.46 -1.67 15.01
CA ASP A 141 2.23 -2.82 14.53
C ASP A 141 2.11 -2.96 13.01
N LEU A 142 0.93 -2.66 12.48
CA LEU A 142 0.60 -2.74 11.07
C LEU A 142 -0.01 -1.43 10.59
N TYR A 143 0.51 -0.94 9.46
CA TYR A 143 0.05 0.29 8.81
C TYR A 143 -0.66 -0.09 7.51
N LEU A 144 -1.94 0.26 7.42
CA LEU A 144 -2.77 0.02 6.24
C LEU A 144 -2.95 1.34 5.50
N LEU A 145 -2.40 1.43 4.27
CA LEU A 145 -2.51 2.62 3.44
C LEU A 145 -3.28 2.27 2.16
N ASP A 146 -4.45 2.85 2.03
CA ASP A 146 -5.32 2.64 0.87
C ASP A 146 -5.17 3.80 -0.12
N GLU A 147 -4.64 3.50 -1.30
CA GLU A 147 -4.32 4.43 -2.38
C GLU A 147 -3.49 5.66 -1.94
N PRO A 148 -2.32 5.46 -1.31
CA PRO A 148 -1.50 6.58 -0.86
C PRO A 148 -0.93 7.42 -2.01
N SER A 149 -0.85 6.90 -3.24
CA SER A 149 -0.36 7.65 -4.39
C SER A 149 -1.39 8.62 -4.98
N ALA A 150 -2.66 8.51 -4.61
CA ALA A 150 -3.73 9.35 -5.14
C ALA A 150 -3.44 10.84 -4.90
N HIS A 151 -3.71 11.66 -5.90
CA HIS A 151 -3.52 13.12 -5.90
C HIS A 151 -2.07 13.60 -5.76
N LEU A 152 -1.09 12.71 -5.70
CA LEU A 152 0.33 13.04 -5.63
C LEU A 152 0.93 13.12 -7.04
N ASP A 153 1.81 14.10 -7.28
CA ASP A 153 2.64 14.13 -8.48
C ASP A 153 3.74 13.06 -8.44
N ALA A 154 4.49 12.91 -9.52
CA ALA A 154 5.51 11.86 -9.63
C ALA A 154 6.58 11.94 -8.55
N ASN A 155 7.04 13.16 -8.20
CA ASN A 155 8.04 13.36 -7.17
C ASN A 155 7.49 13.04 -5.78
N ALA A 156 6.28 13.52 -5.49
CA ALA A 156 5.61 13.26 -4.21
C ALA A 156 5.31 11.77 -4.01
N ARG A 157 4.96 11.04 -5.06
CA ARG A 157 4.78 9.57 -5.01
C ARG A 157 6.07 8.86 -4.63
N MET A 158 7.18 9.25 -5.24
CA MET A 158 8.48 8.66 -4.93
C MET A 158 8.89 8.93 -3.48
N GLU A 159 8.72 10.15 -3.00
CA GLU A 159 9.02 10.52 -1.62
C GLU A 159 8.09 9.80 -0.63
N ALA A 160 6.81 9.66 -0.94
CA ALA A 160 5.86 8.88 -0.14
C ALA A 160 6.27 7.41 -0.04
N ALA A 161 6.65 6.78 -1.14
CA ALA A 161 7.13 5.39 -1.15
C ALA A 161 8.36 5.22 -0.27
N LYS A 162 9.32 6.11 -0.36
CA LYS A 162 10.53 6.10 0.49
C LYS A 162 10.19 6.31 1.96
N ALA A 163 9.29 7.23 2.28
CA ALA A 163 8.87 7.48 3.67
C ALA A 163 8.23 6.25 4.29
N ILE A 164 7.34 5.56 3.57
CA ILE A 164 6.70 4.33 4.02
C ILE A 164 7.76 3.25 4.29
N ARG A 165 8.64 2.98 3.33
CA ARG A 165 9.67 1.96 3.47
C ARG A 165 10.61 2.23 4.65
N ARG A 166 11.15 3.45 4.74
CA ARG A 166 12.09 3.83 5.80
C ARG A 166 11.47 3.74 7.19
N THR A 167 10.22 4.15 7.31
CA THR A 167 9.49 4.07 8.58
C THR A 167 9.32 2.62 9.03
N MET A 168 8.95 1.72 8.11
CA MET A 168 8.80 0.30 8.43
C MET A 168 10.13 -0.36 8.79
N GLU A 169 11.18 -0.06 8.05
CA GLU A 169 12.52 -0.60 8.31
C GLU A 169 13.08 -0.10 9.65
N SER A 170 13.00 1.20 9.91
CA SER A 170 13.55 1.81 11.12
C SER A 170 12.84 1.36 12.39
N ASN A 171 11.53 1.17 12.32
CA ASN A 171 10.71 0.84 13.49
C ASN A 171 10.40 -0.65 13.61
N GLU A 172 10.88 -1.47 12.66
CA GLU A 172 10.60 -2.91 12.60
C GLU A 172 9.09 -3.20 12.60
N LYS A 173 8.33 -2.40 11.85
CA LYS A 173 6.89 -2.52 11.67
C LYS A 173 6.58 -3.02 10.25
N ALA A 174 5.31 -3.27 9.98
CA ALA A 174 4.86 -3.73 8.67
C ALA A 174 3.81 -2.79 8.09
N ALA A 175 3.76 -2.72 6.77
CA ALA A 175 2.72 -1.99 6.05
C ALA A 175 2.07 -2.87 4.97
N MET A 176 0.78 -2.64 4.73
CA MET A 176 0.07 -3.13 3.56
C MET A 176 -0.41 -1.92 2.77
N VAL A 177 -0.03 -1.86 1.51
CA VAL A 177 -0.30 -0.72 0.62
C VAL A 177 -1.16 -1.20 -0.55
N ILE A 178 -2.39 -0.70 -0.60
CA ILE A 178 -3.31 -0.95 -1.72
C ILE A 178 -3.16 0.22 -2.68
N ASP A 179 -2.78 -0.03 -3.93
CA ASP A 179 -2.65 1.03 -4.91
C ASP A 179 -2.86 0.50 -6.33
N HIS A 180 -3.34 1.38 -7.22
CA HIS A 180 -3.51 1.10 -8.64
C HIS A 180 -2.30 1.54 -9.46
N ASP A 181 -1.43 2.38 -8.91
CA ASP A 181 -0.23 2.83 -9.57
C ASP A 181 0.87 1.76 -9.45
N ILE A 182 1.11 1.06 -10.55
CA ILE A 182 2.11 -0.02 -10.59
C ILE A 182 3.53 0.50 -10.33
N TYR A 183 3.84 1.71 -10.76
CA TYR A 183 5.14 2.33 -10.48
C TYR A 183 5.34 2.56 -8.99
N PHE A 184 4.30 3.01 -8.32
CA PHE A 184 4.30 3.19 -6.87
C PHE A 184 4.44 1.85 -6.14
N ILE A 185 3.67 0.86 -6.53
CA ILE A 185 3.73 -0.51 -5.98
C ILE A 185 5.13 -1.11 -6.16
N ASP A 186 5.75 -0.95 -7.33
CA ASP A 186 7.11 -1.44 -7.59
C ASP A 186 8.15 -0.82 -6.62
N ILE A 187 8.02 0.47 -6.35
CA ILE A 187 8.97 1.19 -5.49
C ILE A 187 8.74 0.89 -4.01
N VAL A 188 7.49 0.81 -3.57
CA VAL A 188 7.16 0.72 -2.14
C VAL A 188 7.19 -0.70 -1.59
N SER A 189 6.96 -1.72 -2.43
CA SER A 189 6.66 -3.08 -1.97
C SER A 189 7.88 -3.99 -1.93
N ASP A 190 7.95 -4.83 -0.92
CA ASP A 190 8.89 -5.95 -0.82
C ASP A 190 8.27 -7.24 -1.35
N SER A 191 6.97 -7.41 -1.17
CA SER A 191 6.18 -8.55 -1.60
C SER A 191 4.78 -8.10 -2.04
N LEU A 192 4.04 -8.96 -2.72
CA LEU A 192 2.71 -8.67 -3.20
C LEU A 192 1.68 -9.70 -2.75
N LEU A 193 0.53 -9.19 -2.35
CA LEU A 193 -0.72 -9.93 -2.21
C LEU A 193 -1.55 -9.65 -3.47
N VAL A 194 -1.86 -10.70 -4.24
CA VAL A 194 -2.49 -10.57 -5.56
C VAL A 194 -3.94 -11.03 -5.50
N PHE A 195 -4.84 -10.13 -5.90
CA PHE A 195 -6.26 -10.41 -6.05
C PHE A 195 -6.58 -10.68 -7.52
N ASP A 196 -7.39 -11.69 -7.76
CA ASP A 196 -8.02 -11.96 -9.04
C ASP A 196 -9.51 -12.20 -8.85
N GLY A 197 -10.24 -12.37 -9.94
CA GLY A 197 -11.67 -12.67 -9.92
C GLY A 197 -12.48 -11.77 -10.83
N LYS A 198 -13.78 -11.77 -10.58
CA LYS A 198 -14.75 -10.95 -11.30
C LYS A 198 -15.30 -9.88 -10.36
N GLY A 199 -15.00 -8.61 -10.66
CA GLY A 199 -15.43 -7.49 -9.82
C GLY A 199 -16.93 -7.52 -9.51
N GLY A 200 -17.24 -7.38 -8.23
CA GLY A 200 -18.62 -7.41 -7.73
C GLY A 200 -19.25 -8.81 -7.58
N SER A 201 -18.58 -9.86 -8.06
CA SER A 201 -19.08 -11.24 -8.01
C SER A 201 -18.26 -12.12 -7.06
N TYR A 202 -16.98 -12.25 -7.36
CA TYR A 202 -16.06 -13.01 -6.50
C TYR A 202 -14.63 -12.46 -6.59
N GLY A 203 -13.85 -12.73 -5.55
CA GLY A 203 -12.43 -12.43 -5.53
C GLY A 203 -11.64 -13.52 -4.82
N ASN A 204 -10.41 -13.70 -5.25
CA ASN A 204 -9.46 -14.59 -4.63
C ASN A 204 -8.17 -13.80 -4.33
N ALA A 205 -7.64 -13.98 -3.12
CA ALA A 205 -6.38 -13.38 -2.71
C ALA A 205 -5.33 -14.46 -2.50
N GLU A 206 -4.15 -14.28 -3.06
CA GLU A 206 -3.02 -15.19 -2.93
C GLU A 206 -1.75 -14.43 -2.59
N GLY A 207 -0.98 -14.98 -1.68
CA GLY A 207 0.28 -14.43 -1.21
C GLY A 207 0.26 -14.12 0.30
N PRO A 208 1.17 -13.27 0.79
CA PRO A 208 2.16 -12.52 0.01
C PRO A 208 3.19 -13.39 -0.71
N MET A 209 3.58 -12.98 -1.89
CA MET A 209 4.60 -13.64 -2.71
C MET A 209 5.70 -12.63 -3.10
N SER A 210 6.81 -13.10 -3.64
CA SER A 210 7.89 -12.20 -4.07
C SER A 210 7.37 -11.14 -5.04
N LEU A 211 7.97 -9.96 -5.02
CA LEU A 211 7.59 -8.84 -5.90
C LEU A 211 7.58 -9.28 -7.37
N ARG A 212 8.62 -9.97 -7.82
CA ARG A 212 8.74 -10.46 -9.21
C ARG A 212 7.60 -11.42 -9.58
N LYS A 213 7.36 -12.43 -8.75
CA LYS A 213 6.29 -13.41 -8.99
C LYS A 213 4.91 -12.76 -8.97
N GLY A 214 4.66 -11.90 -8.00
CA GLY A 214 3.39 -11.17 -7.87
C GLY A 214 3.13 -10.22 -9.02
N MET A 215 4.15 -9.47 -9.45
CA MET A 215 4.06 -8.57 -10.60
C MET A 215 3.82 -9.33 -11.90
N ASN A 216 4.54 -10.41 -12.14
CA ASN A 216 4.31 -11.25 -13.32
C ASN A 216 2.87 -11.77 -13.37
N ARG A 217 2.36 -12.26 -12.26
CA ARG A 217 1.00 -12.76 -12.17
C ARG A 217 -0.04 -11.66 -12.41
N PHE A 218 0.09 -10.53 -11.72
CA PHE A 218 -0.84 -9.41 -11.87
C PHE A 218 -0.83 -8.85 -13.29
N LEU A 219 0.34 -8.62 -13.87
CA LEU A 219 0.49 -8.08 -15.23
C LEU A 219 0.00 -9.06 -16.30
N SER A 220 0.18 -10.37 -16.09
CA SER A 220 -0.39 -11.40 -16.95
C SER A 220 -1.93 -11.33 -16.97
N ASP A 221 -2.55 -11.15 -15.82
CA ASP A 221 -4.00 -11.06 -15.69
C ASP A 221 -4.58 -9.84 -16.43
N VAL A 222 -3.85 -8.73 -16.49
CA VAL A 222 -4.25 -7.51 -17.20
C VAL A 222 -3.66 -7.38 -18.61
N ASP A 223 -2.89 -8.38 -19.06
CA ASP A 223 -2.27 -8.45 -20.39
C ASP A 223 -1.36 -7.26 -20.72
N VAL A 224 -0.59 -6.80 -19.76
CA VAL A 224 0.34 -5.68 -19.86
C VAL A 224 1.75 -6.15 -19.52
N THR A 225 2.74 -5.69 -20.29
CA THR A 225 4.15 -5.97 -20.03
C THR A 225 4.91 -4.72 -19.64
N PHE A 226 5.84 -4.89 -18.69
CA PHE A 226 6.73 -3.84 -18.21
C PHE A 226 8.18 -4.18 -18.52
N ARG A 227 8.97 -3.17 -18.86
CA ARG A 227 10.42 -3.25 -18.99
C ARG A 227 11.09 -2.19 -18.12
N ARG A 228 12.36 -2.39 -17.79
CA ARG A 228 13.17 -1.29 -17.23
C ARG A 228 13.81 -0.52 -18.37
N ASP A 229 13.79 0.80 -18.21
CA ASP A 229 14.48 1.69 -19.11
C ASP A 229 16.00 1.60 -18.84
N HIS A 230 16.77 1.39 -19.90
CA HIS A 230 18.24 1.20 -19.80
C HIS A 230 18.99 2.41 -19.24
N GLU A 231 18.45 3.62 -19.45
CA GLU A 231 19.11 4.85 -19.00
C GLU A 231 18.67 5.28 -17.60
N SER A 232 17.35 5.26 -17.35
CA SER A 232 16.78 5.76 -16.09
C SER A 232 16.51 4.64 -15.07
N PHE A 233 16.60 3.38 -15.44
CA PHE A 233 16.23 2.20 -14.64
C PHE A 233 14.79 2.20 -14.13
N ARG A 234 13.94 3.08 -14.68
CA ARG A 234 12.53 3.18 -14.29
C ARG A 234 11.69 2.14 -15.03
N PRO A 235 10.67 1.56 -14.37
CA PRO A 235 9.71 0.71 -15.06
C PRO A 235 8.97 1.51 -16.14
N ARG A 236 8.79 0.88 -17.32
CA ARG A 236 8.01 1.45 -18.42
C ARG A 236 7.07 0.40 -18.99
N ILE A 237 5.86 0.82 -19.30
CA ILE A 237 4.88 -0.02 -20.00
C ILE A 237 5.32 -0.14 -21.46
N ASN A 238 5.38 -1.38 -22.00
CA ASN A 238 5.56 -1.61 -23.41
C ASN A 238 4.28 -1.23 -24.15
N LYS A 239 4.45 -0.61 -25.33
CA LYS A 239 3.32 -0.38 -26.23
C LYS A 239 2.68 -1.73 -26.59
N PRO A 240 1.34 -1.89 -26.44
CA PRO A 240 0.65 -3.13 -26.81
C PRO A 240 0.96 -3.56 -28.25
N GLY A 241 1.33 -4.83 -28.43
CA GLY A 241 1.68 -5.39 -29.73
C GLY A 241 3.07 -5.02 -30.26
N SER A 242 3.88 -4.28 -29.51
CA SER A 242 5.28 -3.99 -29.89
C SER A 242 6.12 -5.27 -29.84
N ARG A 243 7.32 -5.21 -30.43
CA ARG A 243 8.26 -6.35 -30.40
C ARG A 243 8.55 -6.81 -28.97
N LYS A 244 8.92 -5.88 -28.09
CA LYS A 244 9.20 -6.17 -26.67
C LYS A 244 7.99 -6.77 -25.95
N ASP A 245 6.81 -6.21 -26.16
CA ASP A 245 5.57 -6.72 -25.59
C ASP A 245 5.32 -8.18 -25.98
N ARG A 246 5.44 -8.50 -27.27
CA ARG A 246 5.27 -9.87 -27.77
C ARG A 246 6.34 -10.83 -27.23
N GLU A 247 7.61 -10.41 -27.22
CA GLU A 247 8.70 -11.23 -26.69
C GLU A 247 8.49 -11.58 -25.23
N GLN A 248 8.10 -10.60 -24.39
CA GLN A 248 7.84 -10.81 -22.98
C GLN A 248 6.62 -11.71 -22.72
N LYS A 249 5.54 -11.54 -23.49
CA LYS A 249 4.36 -12.42 -23.40
C LYS A 249 4.67 -13.87 -23.76
N VAL A 250 5.47 -14.10 -24.80
CA VAL A 250 5.89 -15.44 -25.21
C VAL A 250 6.77 -16.09 -24.15
N SER A 251 7.68 -15.36 -23.53
CA SER A 251 8.56 -15.86 -22.46
C SER A 251 7.85 -16.01 -21.10
N GLY A 252 6.66 -15.43 -20.95
CA GLY A 252 5.94 -15.39 -19.66
C GLY A 252 6.51 -14.40 -18.66
N GLU A 253 7.44 -13.55 -19.05
CA GLU A 253 8.05 -12.51 -18.20
C GLU A 253 7.40 -11.14 -18.42
N TYR A 254 6.25 -10.92 -17.82
CA TYR A 254 5.49 -9.68 -17.94
C TYR A 254 6.14 -8.51 -17.21
N PHE A 255 6.89 -8.79 -16.16
CA PHE A 255 7.66 -7.82 -15.39
C PHE A 255 9.13 -8.16 -15.45
N TYR A 256 9.87 -7.39 -16.26
CA TYR A 256 11.29 -7.62 -16.49
C TYR A 256 12.12 -6.83 -15.47
N LEU A 257 12.81 -7.57 -14.59
CA LEU A 257 13.80 -7.03 -13.67
C LEU A 257 15.18 -7.45 -14.19
N GLU A 258 15.91 -6.53 -14.79
CA GLU A 258 17.36 -6.64 -14.95
C GLU A 258 18.06 -5.95 -13.80
#